data_5f8184bddd66cb7862b73ea3337e82cf
#
_entry.id   5f8184bddd66cb7862b73ea3337e82cf
#
_cell.length_a   1.000
_cell.length_b   1.000
_cell.length_c   1.000
_cell.angle_alpha   90.00
_cell.angle_beta   90.00
_cell.angle_gamma   90.00
#
_symmetry.space_group_name_H-M   'P 1'
#
loop_
_entity.id
_entity.type
_entity.pdbx_description
1 polymer ?
#
loop_
_entity_poly.entity_id
_entity_poly.type
_entity_poly.pdbx_seq_one_letter_code
_entity_poly.pdbx_strand_id
1 'polypeptide(L)'
;MTDIENLEKIISQVFKVSKVIKNRTNTNSCIAPLNRKPHNLFARNFFDRLRRLNEKFDGDKSAINDIAERVKNIGEAKNSAWAGPYSELVALDFYSQFSEFFNLSYINLLPIKNHPAAIPAINGQKEVIDIDLCLYLRHDKFFTDIKSFNCIHQNILDEVIEVVEEYSLVTLGKSVMIGVDNLSSIDYTEVKSHLGYEKRKIYYALTNAISENRRLVRYESKTGIVFTFRIEYSDTLSTVKEYSPFAMAEAYKYKFLDYGSKLVDNEYSVITMVRNPWFNEETVDFGDFNNIFYRSLARRTFIELDRLKEPASKYSQSYTSKKIRVCDVAKNLAGIVFIDDESSKESDAEKLYSAYFYLNPNYTNKNPLTIRKLEKYFRNERECQIKDFDDFKWDNY
;
A
#
# COMPACT_ATOMS: atom_id res chain seq x y z
N MET A 1 21.42 -14.55 17.94
CA MET A 1 21.33 -14.08 16.54
C MET A 1 20.36 -12.92 16.54
N THR A 2 20.76 -11.78 16.05
CA THR A 2 19.86 -10.63 15.92
C THR A 2 18.86 -10.86 14.79
N ASP A 3 17.75 -10.11 14.77
CA ASP A 3 16.75 -10.19 13.72
C ASP A 3 17.35 -9.91 12.33
N ILE A 4 18.31 -8.99 12.28
CA ILE A 4 19.04 -8.65 11.06
C ILE A 4 19.96 -9.78 10.60
N GLU A 5 20.69 -10.43 11.51
CA GLU A 5 21.53 -11.58 11.14
C GLU A 5 20.72 -12.73 10.57
N ASN A 6 19.51 -12.94 11.10
CA ASN A 6 18.60 -13.95 10.56
C ASN A 6 18.14 -13.58 9.14
N LEU A 7 17.81 -12.33 8.88
CA LEU A 7 17.41 -11.88 7.54
C LEU A 7 18.55 -12.00 6.53
N GLU A 8 19.78 -11.62 6.90
CA GLU A 8 20.98 -11.80 6.06
C GLU A 8 21.24 -13.29 5.76
N LYS A 9 21.04 -14.16 6.76
CA LYS A 9 21.13 -15.60 6.58
C LYS A 9 20.09 -16.13 5.61
N ILE A 10 18.83 -15.66 5.69
CA ILE A 10 17.76 -16.02 4.76
C ILE A 10 18.16 -15.63 3.33
N ILE A 11 18.63 -14.39 3.12
CA ILE A 11 19.09 -13.91 1.81
C ILE A 11 20.19 -14.84 1.27
N SER A 12 21.20 -15.13 2.07
CA SER A 12 22.32 -15.98 1.66
C SER A 12 21.89 -17.43 1.37
N GLN A 13 20.99 -17.98 2.17
CA GLN A 13 20.51 -19.36 1.98
C GLN A 13 19.65 -19.51 0.73
N VAL A 14 18.76 -18.57 0.48
CA VAL A 14 17.81 -18.65 -0.63
C VAL A 14 18.47 -18.25 -1.94
N PHE A 15 19.11 -17.09 -1.99
CA PHE A 15 19.57 -16.50 -3.26
C PHE A 15 21.04 -16.77 -3.57
N LYS A 16 21.79 -17.38 -2.65
CA LYS A 16 23.24 -17.62 -2.77
C LYS A 16 24.05 -16.33 -3.01
N VAL A 17 23.52 -15.21 -2.56
CA VAL A 17 24.18 -13.89 -2.58
C VAL A 17 24.34 -13.35 -1.18
N SER A 18 25.38 -12.58 -0.95
CA SER A 18 25.61 -11.91 0.34
C SER A 18 25.10 -10.48 0.26
N LYS A 19 24.26 -10.09 1.19
CA LYS A 19 23.81 -8.71 1.39
C LYS A 19 24.06 -8.33 2.84
N VAL A 20 24.67 -7.18 3.05
CA VAL A 20 24.97 -6.67 4.39
C VAL A 20 23.98 -5.56 4.71
N ILE A 21 23.28 -5.68 5.82
CA ILE A 21 22.35 -4.70 6.36
C ILE A 21 23.12 -3.82 7.34
N LYS A 22 23.15 -2.51 7.07
CA LYS A 22 24.01 -1.59 7.82
C LYS A 22 23.53 -1.35 9.25
N ASN A 23 22.22 -1.20 9.45
CA ASN A 23 21.66 -0.93 10.77
C ASN A 23 21.40 -2.23 11.52
N ARG A 24 22.34 -2.64 12.37
CA ARG A 24 22.31 -3.92 13.13
C ARG A 24 21.26 -3.96 14.25
N THR A 25 20.81 -2.80 14.71
CA THR A 25 19.83 -2.69 15.79
C THR A 25 18.43 -2.41 15.28
N ASN A 26 18.27 -2.36 13.95
CA ASN A 26 16.96 -2.08 13.37
C ASN A 26 15.98 -3.21 13.65
N THR A 27 14.78 -2.82 14.00
CA THR A 27 13.62 -3.70 14.08
C THR A 27 12.43 -2.97 13.48
N ASN A 28 11.54 -3.68 12.86
CA ASN A 28 10.30 -3.12 12.31
C ASN A 28 9.23 -4.22 12.29
N SER A 29 7.99 -3.84 11.99
CA SER A 29 6.84 -4.75 12.02
C SER A 29 6.93 -5.92 11.05
N CYS A 30 7.82 -5.89 10.06
CA CYS A 30 8.08 -7.03 9.17
C CYS A 30 9.17 -7.96 9.68
N ILE A 31 10.27 -7.40 10.23
CA ILE A 31 11.43 -8.21 10.67
C ILE A 31 11.15 -8.92 12.00
N ALA A 32 10.53 -8.22 12.95
CA ALA A 32 10.26 -8.74 14.28
C ALA A 32 9.49 -10.08 14.27
N PRO A 33 8.43 -10.24 13.47
CA PRO A 33 7.71 -11.51 13.37
C PRO A 33 8.53 -12.68 12.82
N LEU A 34 9.52 -12.42 11.96
CA LEU A 34 10.37 -13.49 11.42
C LEU A 34 11.14 -14.26 12.49
N ASN A 35 11.29 -13.70 13.68
CA ASN A 35 12.07 -14.26 14.78
C ASN A 35 11.23 -14.66 16.00
N ARG A 36 9.92 -14.42 15.99
CA ARG A 36 9.03 -14.70 17.13
C ARG A 36 8.20 -15.95 16.89
N LYS A 37 8.23 -16.86 17.87
CA LYS A 37 7.47 -18.12 17.80
C LYS A 37 5.98 -17.97 17.47
N PRO A 38 5.24 -16.98 17.98
CA PRO A 38 3.82 -16.81 17.61
C PRO A 38 3.57 -16.58 16.11
N HIS A 39 4.59 -16.13 15.37
CA HIS A 39 4.50 -15.79 13.95
C HIS A 39 5.19 -16.79 13.02
N ASN A 40 5.32 -18.04 13.44
CA ASN A 40 6.00 -19.08 12.65
C ASN A 40 5.38 -19.26 11.25
N LEU A 41 4.07 -19.09 11.13
CA LEU A 41 3.37 -19.20 9.86
C LEU A 41 3.83 -18.12 8.88
N PHE A 42 3.84 -16.86 9.33
CA PHE A 42 4.34 -15.75 8.51
C PHE A 42 5.81 -15.97 8.10
N ALA A 43 6.67 -16.35 9.05
CA ALA A 43 8.08 -16.59 8.78
C ALA A 43 8.28 -17.70 7.73
N ARG A 44 7.52 -18.79 7.82
CA ARG A 44 7.51 -19.86 6.83
C ARG A 44 7.05 -19.39 5.46
N ASN A 45 5.89 -18.70 5.41
CA ASN A 45 5.32 -18.20 4.16
C ASN A 45 6.21 -17.15 3.48
N PHE A 46 6.88 -16.29 4.27
CA PHE A 46 7.88 -15.35 3.77
C PHE A 46 9.07 -16.09 3.13
N PHE A 47 9.62 -17.10 3.82
CA PHE A 47 10.72 -17.90 3.30
C PHE A 47 10.32 -18.65 2.03
N ASP A 48 9.16 -19.26 2.00
CA ASP A 48 8.66 -20.00 0.84
C ASP A 48 8.38 -19.07 -0.36
N ARG A 49 7.91 -17.85 -0.11
CA ARG A 49 7.80 -16.80 -1.15
C ARG A 49 9.16 -16.52 -1.79
N LEU A 50 10.19 -16.30 -0.96
CA LEU A 50 11.52 -16.02 -1.47
C LEU A 50 12.09 -17.22 -2.25
N ARG A 51 11.81 -18.45 -1.83
CA ARG A 51 12.19 -19.66 -2.57
C ARG A 51 11.53 -19.73 -3.93
N ARG A 52 10.20 -19.52 -4.01
CA ARG A 52 9.47 -19.51 -5.29
C ARG A 52 10.05 -18.46 -6.24
N LEU A 53 10.32 -17.25 -5.74
CA LEU A 53 10.95 -16.20 -6.53
C LEU A 53 12.34 -16.60 -7.01
N ASN A 54 13.15 -17.22 -6.16
CA ASN A 54 14.47 -17.72 -6.56
C ASN A 54 14.36 -18.80 -7.63
N GLU A 55 13.45 -19.75 -7.48
CA GLU A 55 13.21 -20.83 -8.46
C GLU A 55 12.70 -20.26 -9.80
N LYS A 56 11.80 -19.26 -9.73
CA LYS A 56 11.23 -18.63 -10.92
C LYS A 56 12.25 -17.88 -11.76
N PHE A 57 13.21 -17.24 -11.12
CA PHE A 57 14.25 -16.45 -11.77
C PHE A 57 15.62 -17.17 -11.78
N ASP A 58 15.61 -18.51 -11.62
CA ASP A 58 16.85 -19.30 -11.65
C ASP A 58 17.62 -19.07 -12.96
N GLY A 59 18.91 -18.78 -12.82
CA GLY A 59 19.79 -18.43 -13.94
C GLY A 59 19.82 -16.92 -14.29
N ASP A 60 18.84 -16.12 -13.86
CA ASP A 60 18.87 -14.66 -14.01
C ASP A 60 19.49 -13.97 -12.79
N LYS A 61 20.83 -13.82 -12.85
CA LYS A 61 21.60 -13.19 -11.77
C LYS A 61 21.16 -11.75 -11.46
N SER A 62 20.68 -11.01 -12.46
CA SER A 62 20.22 -9.62 -12.28
C SER A 62 18.94 -9.60 -11.48
N ALA A 63 17.95 -10.40 -11.86
CA ALA A 63 16.69 -10.53 -11.15
C ALA A 63 16.90 -11.00 -9.71
N ILE A 64 17.71 -12.02 -9.51
CA ILE A 64 18.03 -12.55 -8.16
C ILE A 64 18.70 -11.48 -7.28
N ASN A 65 19.66 -10.72 -7.81
CA ASN A 65 20.27 -9.63 -7.05
C ASN A 65 19.30 -8.52 -6.71
N ASP A 66 18.37 -8.18 -7.61
CA ASP A 66 17.37 -7.14 -7.42
C ASP A 66 16.33 -7.57 -6.36
N ILE A 67 15.86 -8.82 -6.41
CA ILE A 67 14.99 -9.39 -5.38
C ILE A 67 15.68 -9.42 -4.02
N ALA A 68 16.92 -9.86 -3.96
CA ALA A 68 17.71 -9.87 -2.73
C ALA A 68 17.94 -8.47 -2.16
N GLU A 69 18.07 -7.45 -3.03
CA GLU A 69 18.18 -6.06 -2.60
C GLU A 69 16.87 -5.54 -1.99
N ARG A 70 15.70 -5.94 -2.52
CA ARG A 70 14.40 -5.63 -1.89
C ARG A 70 14.29 -6.22 -0.49
N VAL A 71 14.72 -7.48 -0.31
CA VAL A 71 14.75 -8.11 1.02
C VAL A 71 15.68 -7.36 1.98
N LYS A 72 16.87 -6.96 1.49
CA LYS A 72 17.79 -6.12 2.27
C LYS A 72 17.14 -4.79 2.66
N ASN A 73 16.44 -4.14 1.73
CA ASN A 73 15.77 -2.85 1.97
C ASN A 73 14.67 -2.96 3.04
N ILE A 74 13.98 -4.09 3.16
CA ILE A 74 13.10 -4.36 4.30
C ILE A 74 13.89 -4.30 5.60
N GLY A 75 15.08 -4.90 5.64
CA GLY A 75 15.95 -4.89 6.81
C GLY A 75 16.53 -3.52 7.17
N GLU A 76 16.76 -2.66 6.18
CA GLU A 76 17.28 -1.31 6.38
C GLU A 76 16.19 -0.27 6.68
N ALA A 77 14.94 -0.60 6.39
CA ALA A 77 13.82 0.32 6.53
C ALA A 77 13.49 0.61 8.00
N LYS A 78 13.31 1.88 8.30
CA LYS A 78 12.83 2.35 9.60
C LYS A 78 11.31 2.51 9.56
N ASN A 79 10.67 2.27 10.70
CA ASN A 79 9.22 2.42 10.86
C ASN A 79 8.46 1.64 9.76
N SER A 80 7.47 2.24 9.14
CA SER A 80 6.64 1.66 8.08
C SER A 80 7.27 1.63 6.68
N ALA A 81 8.49 2.15 6.51
CA ALA A 81 9.16 2.20 5.19
C ALA A 81 9.47 0.82 4.60
N TRP A 82 9.43 -0.24 5.40
CA TRP A 82 9.53 -1.63 4.95
C TRP A 82 8.37 -2.06 4.03
N ALA A 83 7.22 -1.40 4.14
CA ALA A 83 6.01 -1.79 3.43
C ALA A 83 6.14 -1.68 1.90
N GLY A 84 6.89 -0.72 1.39
CA GLY A 84 7.16 -0.58 -0.04
C GLY A 84 7.88 -1.80 -0.62
N PRO A 85 9.14 -2.06 -0.22
CA PRO A 85 9.90 -3.22 -0.71
C PRO A 85 9.19 -4.57 -0.44
N TYR A 86 8.48 -4.69 0.67
CA TYR A 86 7.69 -5.87 0.98
C TYR A 86 6.55 -6.06 -0.02
N SER A 87 5.79 -5.00 -0.30
CA SER A 87 4.69 -5.03 -1.27
C SER A 87 5.15 -5.37 -2.68
N GLU A 88 6.35 -4.92 -3.07
CA GLU A 88 6.96 -5.31 -4.34
C GLU A 88 7.25 -6.81 -4.38
N LEU A 89 7.76 -7.41 -3.30
CA LEU A 89 7.97 -8.87 -3.22
C LEU A 89 6.65 -9.65 -3.28
N VAL A 90 5.60 -9.16 -2.60
CA VAL A 90 4.25 -9.74 -2.65
C VAL A 90 3.70 -9.74 -4.07
N ALA A 91 3.75 -8.59 -4.74
CA ALA A 91 3.25 -8.46 -6.11
C ALA A 91 4.07 -9.30 -7.11
N LEU A 92 5.41 -9.33 -6.96
CA LEU A 92 6.28 -10.20 -7.77
C LEU A 92 5.90 -11.67 -7.65
N ASP A 93 5.73 -12.17 -6.40
CA ASP A 93 5.34 -13.56 -6.17
C ASP A 93 3.93 -13.83 -6.73
N PHE A 94 2.97 -12.96 -6.46
CA PHE A 94 1.62 -13.05 -6.99
C PHE A 94 1.62 -13.16 -8.53
N TYR A 95 2.18 -12.18 -9.23
CA TYR A 95 2.19 -12.18 -10.69
C TYR A 95 3.02 -13.32 -11.31
N SER A 96 4.07 -13.78 -10.62
CA SER A 96 4.89 -14.90 -11.10
C SER A 96 4.11 -16.21 -11.19
N GLN A 97 3.09 -16.39 -10.35
CA GLN A 97 2.27 -17.60 -10.31
C GLN A 97 1.38 -17.71 -11.55
N PHE A 98 0.92 -16.60 -12.12
CA PHE A 98 0.08 -16.63 -13.32
C PHE A 98 0.74 -17.21 -14.56
N SER A 99 2.06 -17.23 -14.64
CA SER A 99 2.79 -17.79 -15.77
C SER A 99 2.62 -19.30 -15.95
N GLU A 100 2.23 -20.02 -14.90
CA GLU A 100 2.05 -21.47 -14.94
C GLU A 100 0.65 -21.85 -15.44
N PHE A 101 -0.36 -21.09 -15.07
CA PHE A 101 -1.75 -21.36 -15.40
C PHE A 101 -2.15 -21.03 -16.83
N PHE A 102 -1.49 -20.07 -17.46
CA PHE A 102 -1.93 -19.55 -18.76
C PHE A 102 -1.07 -19.93 -19.96
N ASN A 103 -0.11 -20.84 -19.79
CA ASN A 103 0.83 -21.14 -20.86
C ASN A 103 1.41 -19.86 -21.50
N LEU A 104 1.69 -18.85 -20.68
CA LEU A 104 2.26 -17.60 -21.12
C LEU A 104 3.69 -17.90 -21.58
N SER A 105 3.97 -17.67 -22.85
CA SER A 105 5.27 -17.92 -23.43
C SER A 105 6.36 -17.04 -22.80
N TYR A 106 5.96 -15.91 -22.21
CA TYR A 106 6.91 -14.98 -21.63
C TYR A 106 6.22 -13.95 -20.72
N ILE A 107 6.74 -13.79 -19.48
CA ILE A 107 6.40 -12.70 -18.57
C ILE A 107 7.69 -12.03 -18.12
N ASN A 108 7.79 -10.73 -18.31
CA ASN A 108 8.86 -9.92 -17.75
C ASN A 108 8.35 -9.23 -16.48
N LEU A 109 8.86 -9.68 -15.34
CA LEU A 109 8.48 -9.18 -14.02
C LEU A 109 9.54 -8.24 -13.41
N LEU A 110 10.55 -7.88 -14.17
CA LEU A 110 11.58 -6.97 -13.69
C LEU A 110 11.15 -5.52 -13.83
N PRO A 111 11.61 -4.64 -12.94
CA PRO A 111 11.36 -3.22 -13.05
C PRO A 111 11.79 -2.67 -14.41
N ILE A 112 10.91 -1.91 -15.04
CA ILE A 112 11.16 -1.30 -16.33
C ILE A 112 11.22 0.21 -16.16
N LYS A 113 12.34 0.78 -16.60
CA LYS A 113 12.64 2.21 -16.48
C LYS A 113 12.52 2.91 -17.83
N ASN A 114 12.50 4.23 -17.78
CA ASN A 114 12.58 5.10 -18.95
C ASN A 114 11.39 5.02 -19.91
N HIS A 115 10.18 4.87 -19.38
CA HIS A 115 8.96 4.98 -20.16
C HIS A 115 8.38 6.41 -20.11
N PRO A 116 7.86 6.94 -21.21
CA PRO A 116 7.19 8.23 -21.20
C PRO A 116 5.88 8.16 -20.40
N ALA A 117 5.66 9.14 -19.55
CA ALA A 117 4.43 9.28 -18.79
C ALA A 117 3.24 9.61 -19.69
N ALA A 118 2.08 9.02 -19.40
CA ALA A 118 0.82 9.34 -20.09
C ALA A 118 0.44 10.81 -19.93
N ILE A 119 0.75 11.37 -18.78
CA ILE A 119 0.37 12.73 -18.37
C ILE A 119 1.63 13.51 -18.03
N PRO A 120 1.86 14.66 -18.66
CA PRO A 120 2.99 15.50 -18.35
C PRO A 120 2.80 16.14 -16.98
N ALA A 121 3.66 15.78 -16.01
CA ALA A 121 3.56 16.30 -14.64
C ALA A 121 4.11 17.73 -14.54
N ILE A 122 5.22 18.03 -15.21
CA ILE A 122 5.93 19.31 -15.12
C ILE A 122 5.98 19.98 -16.49
N ASN A 123 5.69 21.29 -16.52
CA ASN A 123 5.86 22.16 -17.69
C ASN A 123 5.28 21.66 -19.03
N GLY A 124 4.31 20.72 -19.00
CA GLY A 124 3.68 20.20 -20.21
C GLY A 124 4.53 19.23 -21.04
N GLN A 125 5.68 18.81 -20.55
CA GLN A 125 6.51 17.78 -21.17
C GLN A 125 6.20 16.42 -20.54
N LYS A 126 6.15 15.38 -21.35
CA LYS A 126 6.05 14.01 -20.88
C LYS A 126 7.40 13.60 -20.28
N GLU A 127 7.38 13.35 -18.99
CA GLU A 127 8.56 12.88 -18.29
C GLU A 127 8.78 11.39 -18.53
N VAL A 128 10.02 10.97 -18.40
CA VAL A 128 10.38 9.57 -18.35
C VAL A 128 10.16 9.08 -16.93
N ILE A 129 9.45 7.96 -16.77
CA ILE A 129 9.09 7.42 -15.48
C ILE A 129 9.65 6.00 -15.29
N ASP A 130 9.93 5.68 -14.05
CA ASP A 130 10.23 4.33 -13.62
C ASP A 130 8.94 3.59 -13.29
N ILE A 131 8.82 2.36 -13.79
CA ILE A 131 7.69 1.46 -13.55
C ILE A 131 8.21 0.23 -12.82
N ASP A 132 7.45 -0.24 -11.83
CA ASP A 132 7.87 -1.39 -11.03
C ASP A 132 7.82 -2.69 -11.82
N LEU A 133 6.74 -2.93 -12.58
CA LEU A 133 6.57 -4.15 -13.36
C LEU A 133 5.97 -3.89 -14.75
N CYS A 134 6.40 -4.71 -15.71
CA CYS A 134 5.73 -4.88 -16.97
C CYS A 134 5.44 -6.37 -17.18
N LEU A 135 4.20 -6.70 -17.42
CA LEU A 135 3.74 -8.04 -17.69
C LEU A 135 3.50 -8.18 -19.20
N TYR A 136 4.21 -9.10 -19.82
CA TYR A 136 4.03 -9.43 -21.22
C TYR A 136 3.09 -10.62 -21.34
N LEU A 137 1.90 -10.37 -21.83
CA LEU A 137 0.88 -11.38 -22.10
C LEU A 137 0.90 -11.69 -23.62
N ARG A 138 1.84 -12.51 -24.06
CA ARG A 138 2.18 -12.73 -25.49
C ARG A 138 2.73 -11.45 -26.14
N HIS A 139 1.89 -10.75 -26.91
CA HIS A 139 2.25 -9.50 -27.59
C HIS A 139 1.72 -8.25 -26.88
N ASP A 140 0.84 -8.45 -25.91
CA ASP A 140 0.26 -7.34 -25.15
C ASP A 140 1.10 -7.07 -23.91
N LYS A 141 1.22 -5.80 -23.58
CA LYS A 141 1.90 -5.34 -22.38
C LYS A 141 0.89 -4.73 -21.43
N PHE A 142 1.10 -4.95 -20.16
CA PHE A 142 0.45 -4.13 -19.18
C PHE A 142 1.46 -3.73 -18.10
N PHE A 143 1.42 -2.48 -17.70
CA PHE A 143 2.34 -1.91 -16.75
C PHE A 143 1.65 -1.74 -15.41
N THR A 144 2.40 -1.95 -14.34
CA THR A 144 1.90 -1.69 -13.00
C THR A 144 2.95 -1.05 -12.12
N ASP A 145 2.51 -0.03 -11.39
CA ASP A 145 3.25 0.58 -10.30
C ASP A 145 2.67 0.03 -8.99
N ILE A 146 3.54 -0.47 -8.11
CA ILE A 146 3.14 -1.18 -6.89
C ILE A 146 3.12 -0.22 -5.72
N LYS A 147 2.04 -0.26 -4.96
CA LYS A 147 1.87 0.56 -3.76
C LYS A 147 1.43 -0.29 -2.60
N SER A 148 1.97 -0.01 -1.43
CA SER A 148 1.42 -0.52 -0.19
C SER A 148 0.20 0.30 0.23
N PHE A 149 -0.80 -0.37 0.78
CA PHE A 149 -1.76 0.35 1.60
C PHE A 149 -1.01 0.91 2.81
N ASN A 150 -0.92 2.21 2.83
CA ASN A 150 -0.25 2.91 3.90
C ASN A 150 -1.04 4.19 4.21
N CYS A 151 -1.67 4.24 5.35
CA CYS A 151 -2.28 5.47 5.83
C CYS A 151 -1.17 6.35 6.43
N ILE A 152 -0.63 7.29 5.64
CA ILE A 152 0.43 8.20 6.10
C ILE A 152 0.01 8.95 7.37
N HIS A 153 -1.28 9.25 7.51
CA HIS A 153 -1.83 9.91 8.68
C HIS A 153 -1.74 9.04 9.91
N GLN A 154 -2.17 7.79 9.78
CA GLN A 154 -2.09 6.81 10.84
C GLN A 154 -0.63 6.64 11.28
N ASN A 155 0.30 6.47 10.34
CA ASN A 155 1.71 6.31 10.69
C ASN A 155 2.29 7.51 11.44
N ILE A 156 1.94 8.74 11.03
CA ILE A 156 2.41 9.94 11.73
C ILE A 156 1.82 10.03 13.14
N LEU A 157 0.55 9.68 13.28
CA LEU A 157 -0.12 9.65 14.58
C LEU A 157 0.40 8.52 15.44
N ASP A 158 0.59 7.33 14.89
CA ASP A 158 1.17 6.18 15.58
C ASP A 158 2.57 6.49 16.12
N GLU A 159 3.44 7.12 15.29
CA GLU A 159 4.75 7.57 15.78
C GLU A 159 4.66 8.55 16.96
N VAL A 160 3.69 9.46 16.95
CA VAL A 160 3.50 10.40 18.05
C VAL A 160 2.93 9.70 19.27
N ILE A 161 1.97 8.83 19.07
CA ILE A 161 1.31 8.05 20.13
C ILE A 161 2.33 7.16 20.84
N GLU A 162 3.11 6.38 20.09
CA GLU A 162 4.16 5.50 20.59
C GLU A 162 5.15 6.26 21.49
N VAL A 163 5.64 7.41 21.02
CA VAL A 163 6.57 8.25 21.81
C VAL A 163 5.91 8.80 23.06
N VAL A 164 4.62 9.14 23.03
CA VAL A 164 3.87 9.65 24.20
C VAL A 164 3.59 8.54 25.22
N GLU A 165 3.23 7.35 24.75
CA GLU A 165 3.01 6.17 25.61
C GLU A 165 4.32 5.76 26.32
N GLU A 166 5.43 5.72 25.58
CA GLU A 166 6.77 5.48 26.12
C GLU A 166 7.16 6.56 27.15
N TYR A 167 6.95 7.84 26.84
CA TYR A 167 7.18 8.95 27.78
C TYR A 167 6.37 8.78 29.06
N SER A 168 5.11 8.42 28.95
CA SER A 168 4.25 8.22 30.12
C SER A 168 4.74 7.07 31.01
N LEU A 169 5.13 5.96 30.40
CA LEU A 169 5.64 4.80 31.12
C LEU A 169 6.99 5.10 31.78
N VAL A 170 7.95 5.65 31.05
CA VAL A 170 9.32 5.87 31.52
C VAL A 170 9.42 7.06 32.50
N THR A 171 8.71 8.15 32.20
CA THR A 171 8.87 9.41 32.97
C THR A 171 7.89 9.52 34.14
N LEU A 172 6.66 9.05 33.94
CA LEU A 172 5.58 9.18 34.94
C LEU A 172 5.22 7.87 35.64
N GLY A 173 5.82 6.75 35.18
CA GLY A 173 5.50 5.41 35.70
C GLY A 173 4.04 4.99 35.46
N LYS A 174 3.39 5.58 34.45
CA LYS A 174 2.00 5.31 34.12
C LYS A 174 1.94 4.66 32.74
N SER A 175 1.30 3.49 32.65
CA SER A 175 0.91 2.92 31.38
C SER A 175 -0.35 3.65 30.87
N VAL A 176 -0.29 4.15 29.65
CA VAL A 176 -1.41 4.82 28.97
C VAL A 176 -1.56 4.25 27.58
N MET A 177 -2.77 4.31 27.05
CA MET A 177 -3.06 4.03 25.66
C MET A 177 -3.86 5.19 25.07
N ILE A 178 -3.52 5.54 23.83
CA ILE A 178 -4.08 6.72 23.17
C ILE A 178 -4.77 6.27 21.89
N GLY A 179 -6.08 6.46 21.81
CA GLY A 179 -6.86 6.30 20.60
C GLY A 179 -7.10 7.62 19.89
N VAL A 180 -7.26 7.58 18.57
CA VAL A 180 -7.64 8.74 17.74
C VAL A 180 -9.03 8.52 17.20
N ASP A 181 -9.97 9.37 17.60
CA ASP A 181 -11.30 9.41 17.01
C ASP A 181 -11.27 10.33 15.77
N ASN A 182 -12.03 10.04 14.71
CA ASN A 182 -12.23 10.90 13.52
C ASN A 182 -11.13 10.95 12.43
N LEU A 183 -10.35 9.89 12.25
CA LEU A 183 -9.43 9.82 11.09
C LEU A 183 -10.16 9.81 9.73
N SER A 184 -11.41 9.42 9.71
CA SER A 184 -12.19 9.21 8.49
C SER A 184 -12.70 10.47 7.79
N SER A 185 -12.71 11.62 8.47
CA SER A 185 -13.25 12.88 7.93
C SER A 185 -12.19 13.83 7.36
N ILE A 186 -10.94 13.38 7.24
CA ILE A 186 -9.81 14.24 6.97
C ILE A 186 -9.45 14.22 5.49
N ASP A 187 -9.39 15.38 4.85
CA ASP A 187 -8.87 15.52 3.50
C ASP A 187 -7.39 15.12 3.44
N TYR A 188 -7.10 14.12 2.63
CA TYR A 188 -5.76 13.53 2.51
C TYR A 188 -4.70 14.55 2.10
N THR A 189 -5.03 15.50 1.23
CA THR A 189 -4.06 16.48 0.73
C THR A 189 -3.64 17.50 1.78
N GLU A 190 -4.57 17.91 2.63
CA GLU A 190 -4.26 18.85 3.71
C GLU A 190 -3.42 18.16 4.80
N VAL A 191 -3.74 16.94 5.13
CA VAL A 191 -3.10 16.25 6.24
C VAL A 191 -1.65 15.87 5.92
N LYS A 192 -1.35 15.43 4.70
CA LYS A 192 0.01 15.04 4.30
C LYS A 192 1.03 16.16 4.50
N SER A 193 0.65 17.41 4.21
CA SER A 193 1.56 18.55 4.34
C SER A 193 1.65 19.08 5.77
N HIS A 194 0.64 18.87 6.61
CA HIS A 194 0.52 19.55 7.90
C HIS A 194 0.77 18.67 9.13
N LEU A 195 0.37 17.41 9.12
CA LEU A 195 0.59 16.53 10.28
C LEU A 195 2.06 16.35 10.62
N GLY A 196 2.91 16.14 9.63
CA GLY A 196 4.35 16.06 9.84
C GLY A 196 4.92 17.32 10.48
N TYR A 197 4.35 18.47 10.14
CA TYR A 197 4.74 19.77 10.71
C TYR A 197 4.20 19.98 12.13
N GLU A 198 3.05 19.38 12.45
CA GLU A 198 2.36 19.57 13.72
C GLU A 198 2.66 18.48 14.76
N LYS A 199 3.42 17.43 14.41
CA LYS A 199 3.82 16.34 15.31
C LYS A 199 4.21 16.84 16.72
N ARG A 200 5.06 17.85 16.78
CA ARG A 200 5.58 18.39 18.03
C ARG A 200 4.48 19.00 18.92
N LYS A 201 3.50 19.63 18.30
CA LYS A 201 2.38 20.26 19.04
C LYS A 201 1.41 19.20 19.55
N ILE A 202 1.13 18.17 18.72
CA ILE A 202 0.32 17.03 19.13
C ILE A 202 0.99 16.33 20.32
N TYR A 203 2.30 16.07 20.23
CA TYR A 203 3.08 15.51 21.31
C TYR A 203 2.92 16.31 22.61
N TYR A 204 3.10 17.63 22.59
CA TYR A 204 2.93 18.47 23.77
C TYR A 204 1.48 18.49 24.28
N ALA A 205 0.49 18.51 23.40
CA ALA A 205 -0.90 18.47 23.81
C ALA A 205 -1.24 17.18 24.56
N LEU A 206 -0.74 16.04 24.09
CA LEU A 206 -0.95 14.74 24.71
C LEU A 206 -0.17 14.59 26.02
N THR A 207 1.11 14.96 26.07
CA THR A 207 1.92 14.87 27.29
C THR A 207 1.40 15.79 28.40
N ASN A 208 0.94 16.99 28.06
CA ASN A 208 0.29 17.88 29.02
C ASN A 208 -1.01 17.28 29.57
N ALA A 209 -1.81 16.69 28.68
CA ALA A 209 -3.06 16.05 29.09
C ALA A 209 -2.83 14.86 30.04
N ILE A 210 -1.79 14.06 29.80
CA ILE A 210 -1.40 12.94 30.64
C ILE A 210 -0.95 13.46 32.02
N SER A 211 -0.12 14.53 32.07
CA SER A 211 0.33 15.13 33.34
C SER A 211 -0.83 15.70 34.17
N GLU A 212 -1.82 16.26 33.51
CA GLU A 212 -3.04 16.80 34.11
C GLU A 212 -4.13 15.74 34.34
N ASN A 213 -3.86 14.47 34.03
CA ASN A 213 -4.80 13.35 34.17
C ASN A 213 -6.11 13.54 33.39
N ARG A 214 -6.03 14.20 32.23
CA ARG A 214 -7.16 14.35 31.28
C ARG A 214 -7.31 13.10 30.43
N ARG A 215 -8.56 12.71 30.14
CA ARG A 215 -8.89 11.54 29.32
C ARG A 215 -9.22 11.88 27.89
N LEU A 216 -9.51 13.15 27.61
CA LEU A 216 -9.90 13.60 26.26
C LEU A 216 -9.08 14.82 25.88
N VAL A 217 -8.52 14.80 24.69
CA VAL A 217 -7.75 15.91 24.11
C VAL A 217 -8.31 16.23 22.74
N ARG A 218 -8.80 17.43 22.58
CA ARG A 218 -9.17 17.98 21.27
C ARG A 218 -8.02 18.83 20.77
N TYR A 219 -7.47 18.49 19.63
CA TYR A 219 -6.42 19.23 18.96
C TYR A 219 -6.91 19.73 17.61
N GLU A 220 -6.81 21.02 17.39
CA GLU A 220 -7.14 21.64 16.11
C GLU A 220 -5.85 22.06 15.40
N SER A 221 -5.66 21.55 14.19
CA SER A 221 -4.52 21.89 13.34
C SER A 221 -4.66 23.32 12.79
N LYS A 222 -3.56 23.88 12.28
CA LYS A 222 -3.59 25.18 11.59
C LYS A 222 -4.53 25.23 10.38
N THR A 223 -4.84 24.06 9.81
CA THR A 223 -5.74 23.91 8.66
C THR A 223 -7.19 23.71 9.07
N GLY A 224 -7.50 23.76 10.37
CA GLY A 224 -8.85 23.55 10.88
C GLY A 224 -9.23 22.07 11.04
N ILE A 225 -8.31 21.14 10.81
CA ILE A 225 -8.56 19.72 11.06
C ILE A 225 -8.55 19.47 12.56
N VAL A 226 -9.61 18.87 13.06
CA VAL A 226 -9.79 18.56 14.47
C VAL A 226 -9.53 17.08 14.72
N PHE A 227 -8.58 16.80 15.61
CA PHE A 227 -8.33 15.47 16.13
C PHE A 227 -8.87 15.38 17.56
N THR A 228 -9.53 14.29 17.85
CA THR A 228 -9.93 13.96 19.22
C THR A 228 -9.16 12.72 19.66
N PHE A 229 -8.33 12.89 20.68
CA PHE A 229 -7.57 11.80 21.28
C PHE A 229 -8.24 11.37 22.56
N ARG A 230 -8.38 10.07 22.75
CA ARG A 230 -8.83 9.43 23.97
C ARG A 230 -7.65 8.81 24.69
N ILE A 231 -7.45 9.13 25.96
CA ILE A 231 -6.37 8.63 26.81
C ILE A 231 -6.98 7.69 27.84
N GLU A 232 -6.59 6.42 27.81
CA GLU A 232 -7.04 5.42 28.75
C GLU A 232 -5.87 4.99 29.64
N TYR A 233 -6.13 5.01 30.95
CA TYR A 233 -5.16 4.62 32.00
C TYR A 233 -5.44 3.17 32.40
N SER A 234 -5.21 2.23 31.52
CA SER A 234 -5.49 0.81 31.77
C SER A 234 -4.47 -0.06 31.06
N ASP A 235 -4.08 -1.15 31.72
CA ASP A 235 -3.17 -2.15 31.15
C ASP A 235 -3.85 -3.10 30.17
N THR A 236 -5.18 -3.04 30.08
CA THR A 236 -5.98 -3.84 29.13
C THR A 236 -6.94 -2.94 28.39
N LEU A 237 -6.80 -2.86 27.10
CA LEU A 237 -7.67 -2.07 26.24
C LEU A 237 -8.47 -2.94 25.28
N SER A 238 -9.76 -2.67 25.29
CA SER A 238 -10.66 -2.91 24.19
C SER A 238 -10.92 -1.55 23.55
N THR A 239 -10.23 -1.22 22.48
CA THR A 239 -10.53 -0.02 21.68
C THR A 239 -11.56 -0.38 20.64
N VAL A 240 -12.73 0.23 20.71
CA VAL A 240 -13.67 0.26 19.58
C VAL A 240 -13.28 1.46 18.73
N LYS A 241 -12.56 1.25 17.65
CA LYS A 241 -12.40 2.28 16.61
C LYS A 241 -13.62 2.26 15.71
N GLU A 242 -14.24 3.39 15.53
CA GLU A 242 -15.25 3.56 14.49
C GLU A 242 -14.54 3.58 13.13
N TYR A 243 -14.72 2.52 12.36
CA TYR A 243 -14.17 2.35 11.03
C TYR A 243 -15.23 2.68 9.99
N SER A 244 -14.98 3.73 9.21
CA SER A 244 -15.81 4.06 8.05
C SER A 244 -15.05 3.76 6.76
N PRO A 245 -15.31 2.62 6.10
CA PRO A 245 -14.64 2.27 4.85
C PRO A 245 -14.92 3.27 3.73
N PHE A 246 -16.09 3.89 3.73
CA PHE A 246 -16.46 4.91 2.74
C PHE A 246 -15.68 6.19 2.93
N ALA A 247 -15.52 6.66 4.15
CA ALA A 247 -14.74 7.85 4.45
C ALA A 247 -13.26 7.63 4.18
N MET A 248 -12.74 6.44 4.46
CA MET A 248 -11.37 6.06 4.07
C MET A 248 -11.21 6.06 2.55
N ALA A 249 -12.15 5.49 1.80
CA ALA A 249 -12.09 5.48 0.35
C ALA A 249 -12.16 6.90 -0.23
N GLU A 250 -12.98 7.78 0.38
CA GLU A 250 -13.06 9.20 0.02
C GLU A 250 -11.71 9.90 0.18
N ALA A 251 -11.05 9.72 1.31
CA ALA A 251 -9.73 10.29 1.55
C ALA A 251 -8.64 9.69 0.63
N TYR A 252 -8.75 8.39 0.32
CA TYR A 252 -7.74 7.68 -0.47
C TYR A 252 -7.80 7.95 -1.97
N LYS A 253 -8.95 8.33 -2.53
CA LYS A 253 -9.10 8.53 -3.99
C LYS A 253 -8.07 9.52 -4.57
N TYR A 254 -7.71 10.56 -3.83
CA TYR A 254 -6.74 11.55 -4.29
C TYR A 254 -5.28 11.04 -4.36
N LYS A 255 -4.96 9.93 -3.67
CA LYS A 255 -3.66 9.26 -3.87
C LYS A 255 -3.47 8.75 -5.29
N PHE A 256 -4.54 8.36 -5.96
CA PHE A 256 -4.48 7.91 -7.34
C PHE A 256 -4.09 9.02 -8.31
N LEU A 257 -4.29 10.28 -7.95
CA LEU A 257 -3.73 11.41 -8.70
C LEU A 257 -2.20 11.42 -8.61
N ASP A 258 -1.63 11.21 -7.41
CA ASP A 258 -0.17 11.11 -7.26
C ASP A 258 0.36 9.93 -8.08
N TYR A 259 -0.30 8.78 -8.03
CA TYR A 259 0.08 7.59 -8.80
C TYR A 259 -0.12 7.77 -10.30
N GLY A 260 -1.04 8.64 -10.72
CA GLY A 260 -1.28 8.98 -12.11
C GLY A 260 -0.04 9.50 -12.85
N SER A 261 0.93 10.06 -12.11
CA SER A 261 2.23 10.46 -12.68
C SER A 261 3.08 9.28 -13.15
N LYS A 262 2.74 8.05 -12.74
CA LYS A 262 3.40 6.79 -13.08
C LYS A 262 2.71 6.00 -14.19
N LEU A 263 1.65 6.52 -14.79
CA LEU A 263 0.96 5.86 -15.90
C LEU A 263 1.77 6.00 -17.19
N VAL A 264 1.90 4.91 -17.93
CA VAL A 264 2.69 4.86 -19.17
C VAL A 264 1.86 5.32 -20.37
N ASP A 265 2.45 6.13 -21.24
CA ASP A 265 1.78 6.68 -22.41
C ASP A 265 1.37 5.60 -23.41
N ASN A 266 0.10 5.65 -23.82
CA ASN A 266 -0.50 4.73 -24.80
C ASN A 266 -0.44 3.23 -24.48
N GLU A 267 -0.17 2.90 -23.20
CA GLU A 267 -0.08 1.52 -22.72
C GLU A 267 -1.07 1.27 -21.60
N TYR A 268 -1.47 0.02 -21.40
CA TYR A 268 -2.29 -0.36 -20.27
C TYR A 268 -1.50 -0.18 -18.97
N SER A 269 -1.93 0.75 -18.17
CA SER A 269 -1.33 1.02 -16.86
C SER A 269 -2.33 0.84 -15.76
N VAL A 270 -1.98 -0.01 -14.80
CA VAL A 270 -2.75 -0.25 -13.59
C VAL A 270 -1.94 0.12 -12.36
N ILE A 271 -2.61 0.38 -11.26
CA ILE A 271 -1.97 0.49 -9.96
C ILE A 271 -2.24 -0.80 -9.19
N THR A 272 -1.19 -1.43 -8.69
CA THR A 272 -1.31 -2.58 -7.79
C THR A 272 -1.17 -2.10 -6.35
N MET A 273 -2.23 -2.28 -5.56
CA MET A 273 -2.28 -1.94 -4.15
C MET A 273 -2.15 -3.21 -3.33
N VAL A 274 -1.12 -3.31 -2.50
CA VAL A 274 -0.91 -4.46 -1.63
C VAL A 274 -1.32 -4.11 -0.21
N ARG A 275 -2.23 -4.90 0.36
CA ARG A 275 -2.57 -4.86 1.78
C ARG A 275 -1.68 -5.85 2.51
N ASN A 276 -0.85 -5.32 3.39
CA ASN A 276 0.07 -6.12 4.19
C ASN A 276 -0.66 -6.86 5.31
N PRO A 277 -0.12 -7.95 5.84
CA PRO A 277 -0.76 -8.77 6.88
C PRO A 277 -1.16 -8.01 8.13
N TRP A 278 -0.41 -6.96 8.46
CA TRP A 278 -0.63 -6.10 9.64
C TRP A 278 -1.21 -4.73 9.29
N PHE A 279 -1.71 -4.56 8.07
CA PHE A 279 -2.38 -3.32 7.73
C PHE A 279 -3.64 -3.19 8.56
N ASN A 280 -3.61 -2.25 9.51
CA ASN A 280 -4.70 -2.01 10.45
C ASN A 280 -5.20 -3.30 11.10
N GLU A 281 -4.38 -3.95 11.96
CA GLU A 281 -4.80 -5.11 12.77
C GLU A 281 -6.15 -4.87 13.46
N GLU A 282 -6.48 -3.61 13.73
CA GLU A 282 -7.72 -3.18 14.35
C GLU A 282 -8.90 -3.05 13.37
N THR A 283 -8.67 -3.05 12.07
CA THR A 283 -9.72 -2.93 11.03
C THR A 283 -9.94 -4.21 10.25
N VAL A 284 -9.24 -5.28 10.60
CA VAL A 284 -9.02 -6.46 9.76
C VAL A 284 -10.23 -7.38 9.66
N ASP A 285 -11.15 -7.35 10.60
CA ASP A 285 -12.26 -8.30 10.63
C ASP A 285 -13.54 -7.85 9.91
N PHE A 286 -13.44 -6.87 9.05
CA PHE A 286 -14.53 -6.61 8.13
C PHE A 286 -14.51 -7.67 7.02
N GLY A 287 -15.35 -8.69 7.18
CA GLY A 287 -15.56 -9.72 6.15
C GLY A 287 -15.94 -9.16 4.79
N ASP A 288 -16.29 -7.87 4.73
CA ASP A 288 -16.65 -7.12 3.53
C ASP A 288 -15.65 -6.02 3.13
N PHE A 289 -14.40 -6.07 3.63
CA PHE A 289 -13.40 -5.06 3.26
C PHE A 289 -13.29 -4.90 1.74
N ASN A 290 -13.33 -5.99 1.01
CA ASN A 290 -13.26 -6.02 -0.44
C ASN A 290 -14.50 -5.41 -1.09
N ASN A 291 -15.68 -5.77 -0.60
CA ASN A 291 -16.95 -5.32 -1.17
C ASN A 291 -17.27 -3.88 -0.79
N ILE A 292 -16.75 -3.39 0.31
CA ILE A 292 -17.05 -2.05 0.79
C ILE A 292 -15.89 -1.09 0.45
N PHE A 293 -14.70 -1.32 0.99
CA PHE A 293 -13.60 -0.37 0.82
C PHE A 293 -13.01 -0.37 -0.60
N TYR A 294 -12.63 -1.53 -1.14
CA TYR A 294 -12.03 -1.59 -2.48
C TYR A 294 -13.00 -1.13 -3.56
N ARG A 295 -14.24 -1.59 -3.47
CA ARG A 295 -15.30 -1.19 -4.38
C ARG A 295 -15.55 0.32 -4.30
N SER A 296 -15.69 0.86 -3.10
CA SER A 296 -15.89 2.28 -2.87
C SER A 296 -14.73 3.13 -3.38
N LEU A 297 -13.49 2.68 -3.15
CA LEU A 297 -12.30 3.36 -3.62
C LEU A 297 -12.18 3.33 -5.16
N ALA A 298 -12.40 2.17 -5.77
CA ALA A 298 -12.39 2.03 -7.23
C ALA A 298 -13.47 2.92 -7.89
N ARG A 299 -14.68 2.91 -7.33
CA ARG A 299 -15.78 3.77 -7.80
C ARG A 299 -15.41 5.25 -7.74
N ARG A 300 -14.91 5.70 -6.62
CA ARG A 300 -14.50 7.10 -6.45
C ARG A 300 -13.39 7.47 -7.41
N THR A 301 -12.41 6.60 -7.59
CA THR A 301 -11.31 6.83 -8.52
C THR A 301 -11.79 6.90 -9.97
N PHE A 302 -12.66 5.98 -10.40
CA PHE A 302 -13.04 5.88 -11.81
C PHE A 302 -14.20 6.78 -12.21
N ILE A 303 -15.10 7.13 -11.26
CA ILE A 303 -16.30 7.92 -11.57
C ILE A 303 -16.22 9.33 -11.01
N GLU A 304 -15.90 9.46 -9.74
CA GLU A 304 -15.93 10.77 -9.11
C GLU A 304 -14.77 11.64 -9.58
N LEU A 305 -13.54 11.08 -9.62
CA LEU A 305 -12.41 11.82 -10.17
C LEU A 305 -12.57 12.12 -11.66
N ASP A 306 -13.22 11.23 -12.42
CA ASP A 306 -13.49 11.48 -13.85
C ASP A 306 -14.45 12.65 -14.10
N ARG A 307 -15.30 12.97 -13.14
CA ARG A 307 -16.22 14.13 -13.21
C ARG A 307 -15.56 15.46 -12.83
N LEU A 308 -14.41 15.42 -12.15
CA LEU A 308 -13.73 16.61 -11.68
C LEU A 308 -12.91 17.26 -12.79
N LYS A 309 -13.36 18.45 -13.21
CA LYS A 309 -12.69 19.28 -14.25
C LYS A 309 -11.66 20.25 -13.67
N GLU A 310 -11.46 20.23 -12.37
CA GLU A 310 -10.53 21.09 -11.67
C GLU A 310 -9.07 20.67 -11.97
N PRO A 311 -8.11 21.60 -11.84
CA PRO A 311 -6.69 21.29 -11.99
C PRO A 311 -6.23 20.21 -11.00
N ALA A 312 -5.50 19.21 -11.47
CA ALA A 312 -4.96 18.15 -10.62
C ALA A 312 -3.99 18.70 -9.56
N SER A 313 -3.30 19.82 -9.86
CA SER A 313 -2.42 20.53 -8.92
C SER A 313 -3.11 21.03 -7.65
N LYS A 314 -4.45 21.10 -7.63
CA LYS A 314 -5.22 21.45 -6.43
C LYS A 314 -5.19 20.31 -5.40
N TYR A 315 -5.10 19.07 -5.86
CA TYR A 315 -5.24 17.87 -5.03
C TYR A 315 -3.96 17.04 -4.93
N SER A 316 -2.97 17.29 -5.77
CA SER A 316 -1.72 16.54 -5.82
C SER A 316 -0.55 17.46 -6.15
N GLN A 317 0.52 17.33 -5.36
CA GLN A 317 1.78 18.05 -5.60
C GLN A 317 2.59 17.46 -6.76
N SER A 318 2.20 16.30 -7.28
CA SER A 318 2.82 15.68 -8.44
C SER A 318 2.57 16.46 -9.73
N TYR A 319 1.63 17.40 -9.74
CA TYR A 319 1.27 18.21 -10.90
C TYR A 319 1.51 19.68 -10.63
N THR A 320 2.31 20.34 -11.47
CA THR A 320 2.56 21.79 -11.40
C THR A 320 1.72 22.57 -12.40
N SER A 321 1.29 21.92 -13.49
CA SER A 321 0.52 22.55 -14.54
C SER A 321 -0.97 22.63 -14.20
N LYS A 322 -1.53 23.83 -14.22
CA LYS A 322 -2.97 24.06 -14.08
C LYS A 322 -3.82 23.54 -15.26
N LYS A 323 -3.16 23.16 -16.38
CA LYS A 323 -3.83 22.62 -17.57
C LYS A 323 -4.25 21.17 -17.43
N ILE A 324 -3.59 20.41 -16.54
CA ILE A 324 -3.89 19.00 -16.28
C ILE A 324 -5.06 18.94 -15.31
N ARG A 325 -6.16 18.35 -15.74
CA ARG A 325 -7.37 18.20 -14.93
C ARG A 325 -7.38 16.83 -14.24
N VAL A 326 -8.10 16.74 -13.14
CA VAL A 326 -8.30 15.49 -12.40
C VAL A 326 -8.86 14.39 -13.31
N CYS A 327 -9.86 14.71 -14.12
CA CYS A 327 -10.48 13.76 -15.05
C CYS A 327 -9.50 13.23 -16.11
N ASP A 328 -8.53 14.04 -16.53
CA ASP A 328 -7.54 13.60 -17.52
C ASP A 328 -6.62 12.53 -16.91
N VAL A 329 -6.29 12.64 -15.61
CA VAL A 329 -5.52 11.63 -14.87
C VAL A 329 -6.35 10.35 -14.71
N ALA A 330 -7.57 10.48 -14.21
CA ALA A 330 -8.44 9.33 -13.94
C ALA A 330 -8.68 8.46 -15.18
N LYS A 331 -8.88 9.08 -16.36
CA LYS A 331 -9.13 8.38 -17.63
C LYS A 331 -7.93 7.58 -18.18
N ASN A 332 -6.73 7.89 -17.73
CA ASN A 332 -5.53 7.17 -18.17
C ASN A 332 -5.18 5.97 -17.28
N LEU A 333 -5.87 5.79 -16.16
CA LEU A 333 -5.73 4.61 -15.30
C LEU A 333 -6.63 3.49 -15.83
N ALA A 334 -6.03 2.39 -16.30
CA ALA A 334 -6.79 1.27 -16.88
C ALA A 334 -7.52 0.44 -15.81
N GLY A 335 -7.00 0.39 -14.61
CA GLY A 335 -7.61 -0.36 -13.50
C GLY A 335 -6.79 -0.31 -12.22
N ILE A 336 -7.34 -0.93 -11.19
CA ILE A 336 -6.69 -1.09 -9.89
C ILE A 336 -6.72 -2.58 -9.54
N VAL A 337 -5.56 -3.12 -9.17
CA VAL A 337 -5.44 -4.47 -8.62
C VAL A 337 -5.20 -4.33 -7.11
N PHE A 338 -6.08 -4.91 -6.32
CA PHE A 338 -5.88 -5.02 -4.87
C PHE A 338 -5.42 -6.44 -4.55
N ILE A 339 -4.33 -6.56 -3.84
CA ILE A 339 -3.79 -7.84 -3.38
C ILE A 339 -3.79 -7.82 -1.86
N ASP A 340 -4.50 -8.77 -1.27
CA ASP A 340 -4.43 -9.06 0.16
C ASP A 340 -3.38 -10.14 0.39
N ASP A 341 -2.38 -9.83 1.18
CA ASP A 341 -1.38 -10.80 1.63
C ASP A 341 -1.92 -11.54 2.86
N GLU A 342 -2.26 -12.80 2.67
CA GLU A 342 -2.81 -13.68 3.69
C GLU A 342 -1.72 -14.50 4.42
N SER A 343 -0.45 -14.14 4.26
CA SER A 343 0.69 -14.93 4.75
C SER A 343 0.79 -15.05 6.28
N SER A 344 0.07 -14.23 7.03
CA SER A 344 0.01 -14.31 8.51
C SER A 344 -1.18 -15.10 9.04
N LYS A 345 -2.15 -15.43 8.20
CA LYS A 345 -3.35 -16.16 8.61
C LYS A 345 -3.15 -17.67 8.54
N GLU A 346 -3.74 -18.41 9.48
CA GLU A 346 -3.95 -19.84 9.34
C GLU A 346 -5.04 -20.07 8.29
N SER A 347 -4.65 -20.15 7.03
CA SER A 347 -5.52 -20.66 5.99
C SER A 347 -5.13 -22.09 5.66
N ASP A 348 -6.09 -22.91 5.24
CA ASP A 348 -5.80 -24.21 4.65
C ASP A 348 -4.75 -24.07 3.56
N ALA A 349 -3.58 -24.37 3.91
CA ALA A 349 -2.25 -24.59 3.32
C ALA A 349 -1.88 -23.96 1.95
N GLU A 350 -2.81 -23.44 1.13
CA GLU A 350 -2.49 -23.09 -0.25
C GLU A 350 -2.84 -21.65 -0.67
N LYS A 351 -3.57 -20.90 0.14
CA LYS A 351 -4.06 -19.58 -0.25
C LYS A 351 -3.28 -18.44 0.39
N LEU A 352 -2.21 -17.99 -0.26
CA LEU A 352 -1.39 -16.88 0.23
C LEU A 352 -1.94 -15.49 -0.15
N TYR A 353 -2.81 -15.43 -1.14
CA TYR A 353 -3.31 -14.17 -1.70
C TYR A 353 -4.81 -14.23 -1.96
N SER A 354 -5.46 -13.09 -1.76
CA SER A 354 -6.74 -12.78 -2.38
C SER A 354 -6.56 -11.52 -3.22
N ALA A 355 -7.01 -11.52 -4.46
CA ALA A 355 -6.84 -10.38 -5.34
C ALA A 355 -8.15 -9.97 -6.03
N TYR A 356 -8.30 -8.66 -6.23
CA TYR A 356 -9.48 -8.06 -6.84
C TYR A 356 -9.03 -7.06 -7.90
N PHE A 357 -9.46 -7.27 -9.12
CA PHE A 357 -9.14 -6.40 -10.23
C PHE A 357 -10.37 -5.60 -10.66
N TYR A 358 -10.33 -4.30 -10.45
CA TYR A 358 -11.34 -3.34 -10.86
C TYR A 358 -10.91 -2.65 -12.13
N LEU A 359 -11.66 -2.85 -13.21
CA LEU A 359 -11.42 -2.21 -14.51
C LEU A 359 -12.07 -0.84 -14.59
N ASN A 360 -11.35 0.14 -15.12
CA ASN A 360 -11.91 1.48 -15.32
C ASN A 360 -12.78 1.54 -16.58
N PRO A 361 -14.10 1.79 -16.47
CA PRO A 361 -15.00 1.86 -17.60
C PRO A 361 -14.77 3.09 -18.49
N ASN A 362 -14.15 4.13 -17.93
CA ASN A 362 -13.88 5.40 -18.59
C ASN A 362 -12.47 5.46 -19.17
N TYR A 363 -11.73 4.34 -19.15
CA TYR A 363 -10.38 4.28 -19.71
C TYR A 363 -10.38 4.66 -21.19
N THR A 364 -9.52 5.60 -21.56
CA THR A 364 -9.54 6.21 -22.91
C THR A 364 -8.93 5.32 -23.98
N ASN A 365 -7.88 4.57 -23.65
CA ASN A 365 -7.18 3.71 -24.61
C ASN A 365 -7.74 2.29 -24.58
N LYS A 366 -8.99 2.14 -25.03
CA LYS A 366 -9.67 0.84 -25.02
C LYS A 366 -9.21 -0.03 -26.20
N ASN A 367 -8.27 -0.91 -25.97
CA ASN A 367 -8.10 -2.07 -26.83
C ASN A 367 -8.99 -3.22 -26.29
N PRO A 368 -10.14 -3.52 -26.95
CA PRO A 368 -11.07 -4.53 -26.44
C PRO A 368 -10.45 -5.92 -26.32
N LEU A 369 -9.44 -6.20 -27.18
CA LEU A 369 -8.75 -7.50 -27.15
C LEU A 369 -7.94 -7.67 -25.87
N THR A 370 -7.27 -6.62 -25.40
CA THR A 370 -6.46 -6.69 -24.18
C THR A 370 -7.33 -6.78 -22.93
N ILE A 371 -8.45 -6.05 -22.86
CA ILE A 371 -9.41 -6.17 -21.77
C ILE A 371 -9.96 -7.59 -21.69
N ARG A 372 -10.44 -8.16 -22.80
CA ARG A 372 -10.94 -9.54 -22.84
C ARG A 372 -9.89 -10.58 -22.46
N LYS A 373 -8.62 -10.35 -22.82
CA LYS A 373 -7.52 -11.21 -22.42
C LYS A 373 -7.25 -11.10 -20.91
N LEU A 374 -7.17 -9.89 -20.38
CA LEU A 374 -7.03 -9.68 -18.93
C LEU A 374 -8.17 -10.33 -18.18
N GLU A 375 -9.42 -10.14 -18.61
CA GLU A 375 -10.58 -10.82 -18.02
C GLU A 375 -10.43 -12.34 -18.07
N LYS A 376 -10.00 -12.88 -19.21
CA LYS A 376 -9.79 -14.33 -19.35
C LYS A 376 -8.70 -14.84 -18.41
N TYR A 377 -7.61 -14.10 -18.27
CA TYR A 377 -6.50 -14.49 -17.41
C TYR A 377 -6.87 -14.45 -15.94
N PHE A 378 -7.51 -13.39 -15.49
CA PHE A 378 -7.83 -13.21 -14.08
C PHE A 378 -9.13 -13.93 -13.63
N ARG A 379 -10.09 -14.19 -14.53
CA ARG A 379 -11.35 -14.87 -14.16
C ARG A 379 -11.19 -16.36 -13.85
N ASN A 380 -10.16 -16.99 -14.38
CA ASN A 380 -9.95 -18.43 -14.16
C ASN A 380 -9.21 -18.71 -12.86
N GLU A 381 -8.73 -17.68 -12.17
CA GLU A 381 -8.01 -17.82 -10.92
C GLU A 381 -8.98 -17.75 -9.74
N ARG A 382 -8.94 -18.77 -8.88
CA ARG A 382 -9.75 -18.78 -7.67
C ARG A 382 -9.45 -17.62 -6.73
N GLU A 383 -8.25 -17.06 -6.83
CA GLU A 383 -7.71 -16.05 -5.96
C GLU A 383 -7.79 -14.64 -6.54
N CYS A 384 -8.13 -14.49 -7.81
CA CYS A 384 -8.29 -13.19 -8.45
C CYS A 384 -9.70 -13.04 -9.02
N GLN A 385 -10.45 -12.10 -8.50
CA GLN A 385 -11.79 -11.77 -8.97
C GLN A 385 -11.75 -10.51 -9.80
N ILE A 386 -12.20 -10.58 -11.05
CA ILE A 386 -12.48 -9.38 -11.82
C ILE A 386 -13.85 -8.86 -11.43
N LYS A 387 -13.88 -7.60 -11.07
CA LYS A 387 -15.10 -6.88 -10.73
C LYS A 387 -15.57 -6.09 -11.93
N ASP A 388 -16.78 -6.39 -12.38
CA ASP A 388 -17.41 -5.67 -13.47
C ASP A 388 -17.99 -4.35 -12.97
N PHE A 389 -18.00 -3.37 -13.87
CA PHE A 389 -18.42 -2.02 -13.55
C PHE A 389 -19.93 -1.85 -13.43
N ASP A 390 -20.69 -2.75 -14.03
CA ASP A 390 -22.15 -2.71 -13.88
C ASP A 390 -22.62 -2.83 -12.43
N ASP A 391 -21.78 -3.43 -11.57
CA ASP A 391 -22.00 -3.47 -10.13
C ASP A 391 -21.98 -2.09 -9.46
N PHE A 392 -21.34 -1.09 -10.09
CA PHE A 392 -21.24 0.26 -9.53
C PHE A 392 -22.45 1.16 -9.83
N LYS A 393 -23.38 0.76 -10.70
CA LYS A 393 -24.55 1.56 -11.04
C LYS A 393 -25.47 1.84 -9.86
N TRP A 394 -25.46 0.92 -8.90
CA TRP A 394 -26.32 0.93 -7.72
C TRP A 394 -25.62 1.40 -6.45
N ASP A 395 -24.34 1.73 -6.54
CA ASP A 395 -23.54 2.25 -5.43
C ASP A 395 -23.84 3.74 -5.24
N ASN A 396 -24.68 4.05 -4.27
CA ASN A 396 -25.03 5.43 -3.90
C ASN A 396 -24.05 6.05 -2.88
N TYR A 397 -22.94 5.37 -2.58
CA TYR A 397 -22.00 5.78 -1.51
C TYR A 397 -20.59 6.03 -2.03
#